data_9a37686f8ef229a6b6505bc8ce496a60
#
_entry.id   9a37686f8ef229a6b6505bc8ce496a60
#
_cell.length_a   1.000
_cell.length_b   1.000
_cell.length_c   1.000
_cell.angle_alpha   90.00
_cell.angle_beta   90.00
_cell.angle_gamma   90.00
#
_symmetry.space_group_name_H-M   'P 1'
#
loop_
_entity.id
_entity.type
_entity.pdbx_description
1 polymer ?
#
loop_
_entity_poly.entity_id
_entity_poly.type
_entity_poly.pdbx_seq_one_letter_code
_entity_poly.pdbx_strand_id
1 'polypeptide(L)'
;MLKIFICEDNKDQRQSIERIVKNYLMMVDLDARLELSTDLPNDILKWRTQEQHDYLFLLDIELNHEMNGIILASQLRESYPHAKIVFITSHTEMAFLSFA
;
A
#
# COMPACT_ATOMS: atom_id res chain seq x y z
N MET A 1 -5.57 -13.80 -7.08
CA MET A 1 -4.23 -13.19 -6.95
C MET A 1 -4.28 -12.01 -6.01
N LEU A 2 -3.33 -11.92 -5.10
CA LEU A 2 -3.19 -10.75 -4.22
C LEU A 2 -2.47 -9.63 -4.96
N LYS A 3 -3.10 -8.47 -5.03
CA LYS A 3 -2.50 -7.27 -5.62
C LYS A 3 -1.99 -6.38 -4.49
N ILE A 4 -0.72 -6.02 -4.53
CA ILE A 4 -0.05 -5.23 -3.50
C ILE A 4 0.19 -3.84 -4.04
N PHE A 5 -0.16 -2.83 -3.24
CA PHE A 5 0.01 -1.42 -3.58
C PHE A 5 0.83 -0.73 -2.50
N ILE A 6 1.73 0.14 -2.92
CA ILE A 6 2.56 0.94 -2.02
C ILE A 6 2.31 2.41 -2.32
N CYS A 7 2.05 3.19 -1.28
CA CYS A 7 2.00 4.65 -1.38
C CYS A 7 2.94 5.25 -0.33
N GLU A 8 4.02 5.83 -0.79
CA GLU A 8 5.07 6.43 0.04
C GLU A 8 5.71 7.57 -0.73
N ASP A 9 5.73 8.76 -0.16
CA ASP A 9 6.25 9.93 -0.84
C ASP A 9 7.78 10.05 -0.80
N ASN A 10 8.44 9.43 0.19
CA ASN A 10 9.89 9.41 0.24
C ASN A 10 10.42 8.34 -0.71
N LYS A 11 11.18 8.75 -1.72
CA LYS A 11 11.66 7.85 -2.76
C LYS A 11 12.51 6.72 -2.21
N ASP A 12 13.45 7.03 -1.32
CA ASP A 12 14.38 6.03 -0.79
C ASP A 12 13.63 5.00 0.06
N GLN A 13 12.69 5.47 0.88
CA GLN A 13 11.89 4.58 1.70
C GLN A 13 10.95 3.73 0.84
N ARG A 14 10.35 4.33 -0.19
CA ARG A 14 9.50 3.59 -1.12
C ARG A 14 10.28 2.46 -1.81
N GLN A 15 11.50 2.76 -2.26
CA GLN A 15 12.35 1.75 -2.89
C GLN A 15 12.74 0.64 -1.93
N SER A 16 12.97 0.98 -0.66
CA SER A 16 13.26 -0.03 0.37
C SER A 16 12.08 -0.96 0.58
N ILE A 17 10.87 -0.41 0.65
CA ILE A 17 9.64 -1.19 0.80
C ILE A 17 9.45 -2.10 -0.43
N GLU A 18 9.63 -1.55 -1.62
CA GLU A 18 9.54 -2.34 -2.86
C GLU A 18 10.48 -3.52 -2.84
N ARG A 19 11.72 -3.30 -2.43
CA ARG A 19 12.74 -4.35 -2.38
C ARG A 19 12.34 -5.45 -1.40
N ILE A 20 11.86 -5.05 -0.22
CA ILE A 20 11.43 -6.02 0.80
C ILE A 20 10.27 -6.87 0.27
N VAL A 21 9.28 -6.23 -0.33
CA VAL A 21 8.11 -6.94 -0.88
C VAL A 21 8.54 -7.89 -2.00
N LYS A 22 9.35 -7.42 -2.94
CA LYS A 22 9.79 -8.24 -4.07
C LYS A 22 10.63 -9.43 -3.60
N ASN A 23 11.54 -9.20 -2.65
CA ASN A 23 12.36 -10.29 -2.11
C ASN A 23 11.49 -11.34 -1.40
N TYR A 24 10.52 -10.89 -0.61
CA TYR A 24 9.61 -11.80 0.06
C TYR A 24 8.82 -12.65 -0.96
N LEU A 25 8.28 -12.03 -1.99
CA LEU A 25 7.51 -12.72 -3.01
C LEU A 25 8.35 -13.73 -3.80
N MET A 26 9.67 -13.49 -3.91
CA MET A 26 10.57 -14.46 -4.53
C MET A 26 10.82 -15.68 -3.65
N MET A 27 10.68 -15.53 -2.33
CA MET A 27 11.00 -16.57 -1.36
C MET A 27 9.81 -17.45 -1.01
N VAL A 28 8.60 -16.98 -1.23
CA VAL A 28 7.38 -17.69 -0.85
C VAL A 28 6.58 -18.05 -2.09
N ASP A 29 5.88 -19.17 -2.01
CA ASP A 29 4.97 -19.62 -3.08
C ASP A 29 3.60 -19.01 -2.84
N LEU A 30 3.46 -17.73 -3.14
CA LEU A 30 2.24 -16.97 -2.94
C LEU A 30 1.80 -16.34 -4.25
N ASP A 31 0.53 -16.53 -4.61
CA ASP A 31 -0.04 -15.92 -5.80
C ASP A 31 -0.32 -14.43 -5.52
N ALA A 32 0.72 -13.62 -5.67
CA ALA A 32 0.69 -12.20 -5.37
C ALA A 32 1.67 -11.44 -6.26
N ARG A 33 1.38 -10.17 -6.48
CA ARG A 33 2.30 -9.30 -7.21
C ARG A 33 2.23 -7.87 -6.70
N LEU A 34 3.33 -7.15 -6.83
CA LEU A 34 3.35 -5.71 -6.62
C LEU A 34 2.76 -5.03 -7.85
N GLU A 35 1.55 -4.51 -7.71
CA GLU A 35 0.81 -3.92 -8.82
C GLU A 35 1.19 -2.48 -9.07
N LEU A 36 1.38 -1.70 -8.01
CA LEU A 36 1.66 -0.27 -8.12
C LEU A 36 2.44 0.19 -6.90
N SER A 37 3.48 0.98 -7.16
CA SER A 37 4.24 1.68 -6.12
C SER A 37 4.33 3.14 -6.54
N THR A 38 3.83 4.05 -5.72
CA THR A 38 3.67 5.44 -6.12
C THR A 38 3.87 6.38 -4.93
N ASP A 39 4.20 7.62 -5.25
CA ASP A 39 4.23 8.72 -4.28
C ASP A 39 2.92 9.50 -4.25
N LEU A 40 1.99 9.22 -5.19
CA LEU A 40 0.76 9.98 -5.35
C LEU A 40 -0.46 9.15 -4.96
N PRO A 41 -1.20 9.55 -3.90
CA PRO A 41 -2.43 8.84 -3.53
C PRO A 41 -3.43 8.68 -4.67
N ASN A 42 -3.53 9.67 -5.55
CA ASN A 42 -4.47 9.62 -6.66
C ASN A 42 -4.17 8.49 -7.64
N ASP A 43 -2.91 8.07 -7.77
CA ASP A 43 -2.57 6.95 -8.64
C ASP A 43 -3.27 5.67 -8.17
N ILE A 44 -3.34 5.46 -6.86
CA ILE A 44 -4.05 4.30 -6.31
C ILE A 44 -5.56 4.47 -6.47
N LEU A 45 -6.07 5.66 -6.21
CA LEU A 45 -7.51 5.91 -6.30
C LEU A 45 -8.04 5.79 -7.73
N LYS A 46 -7.20 6.06 -8.72
CA LYS A 46 -7.56 5.92 -10.14
C LYS A 46 -7.47 4.49 -10.64
N TRP A 47 -6.72 3.64 -9.96
CA TRP A 47 -6.52 2.26 -10.40
C TRP A 47 -7.85 1.51 -10.35
N ARG A 48 -8.14 0.76 -11.39
CA ARG A 48 -9.37 -0.02 -11.50
C ARG A 48 -9.10 -1.34 -12.20
N THR A 49 -9.90 -2.34 -11.84
CA THR A 49 -9.94 -3.61 -12.56
C THR A 49 -11.37 -4.11 -12.58
N GLN A 50 -11.72 -4.87 -13.59
CA GLN A 50 -13.01 -5.54 -13.66
C GLN A 50 -12.98 -6.92 -13.00
N GLU A 51 -11.79 -7.42 -12.70
CA GLU A 51 -11.61 -8.72 -12.08
C GLU A 51 -11.62 -8.57 -10.56
N GLN A 52 -12.04 -9.63 -9.89
CA GLN A 52 -11.97 -9.66 -8.43
C GLN A 52 -10.60 -10.17 -8.00
N HIS A 53 -9.99 -9.43 -7.08
CA HIS A 53 -8.70 -9.75 -6.50
C HIS A 53 -8.74 -9.51 -5.01
N ASP A 54 -7.79 -10.09 -4.30
CA ASP A 54 -7.47 -9.67 -2.95
C ASP A 54 -6.51 -8.48 -3.03
N TYR A 55 -6.60 -7.57 -2.07
CA TYR A 55 -5.83 -6.34 -2.09
C TYR A 55 -5.10 -6.14 -0.78
N LEU A 56 -3.85 -5.69 -0.88
CA LEU A 56 -3.03 -5.26 0.25
C LEU A 56 -2.49 -3.87 -0.08
N PHE A 57 -2.82 -2.90 0.75
CA PHE A 57 -2.33 -1.53 0.62
C PHE A 57 -1.33 -1.24 1.73
N LEU A 58 -0.11 -0.90 1.35
CA LEU A 58 0.95 -0.46 2.25
C LEU A 58 1.07 1.05 2.11
N LEU A 59 0.66 1.78 3.14
CA LEU A 59 0.49 3.22 3.07
C LEU A 59 1.34 3.93 4.12
N ASP A 60 2.02 5.00 3.72
CA ASP A 60 2.61 5.91 4.68
C ASP A 60 1.50 6.78 5.30
N ILE A 61 1.57 6.98 6.61
CA ILE A 61 0.63 7.87 7.30
C ILE A 61 0.87 9.32 6.87
N GLU A 62 2.14 9.71 6.77
CA GLU A 62 2.52 11.08 6.47
C GLU A 62 2.87 11.24 5.00
N LEU A 63 1.91 11.67 4.21
CA LEU A 63 2.12 11.99 2.81
C LEU A 63 2.17 13.50 2.64
N ASN A 64 3.09 13.99 1.81
CA ASN A 64 3.28 15.43 1.56
C ASN A 64 2.25 15.98 0.58
N HIS A 65 0.98 15.62 0.80
CA HIS A 65 -0.15 16.01 -0.04
C HIS A 65 -1.31 16.41 0.86
N GLU A 66 -2.34 16.97 0.29
CA GLU A 66 -3.55 17.33 1.03
C GLU A 66 -4.20 16.11 1.68
N MET A 67 -3.98 14.93 1.08
CA MET A 67 -4.49 13.67 1.59
C MET A 67 -3.40 12.93 2.35
N ASN A 68 -3.63 12.65 3.64
CA ASN A 68 -2.72 11.78 4.39
C ASN A 68 -3.11 10.30 4.21
N GLY A 69 -2.26 9.40 4.72
CA GLY A 69 -2.49 7.97 4.55
C GLY A 69 -3.78 7.46 5.19
N ILE A 70 -4.22 8.09 6.28
CA ILE A 70 -5.45 7.67 6.95
C ILE A 70 -6.67 8.02 6.11
N ILE A 71 -6.68 9.20 5.52
CA ILE A 71 -7.78 9.61 4.62
C ILE A 71 -7.80 8.70 3.39
N LEU A 72 -6.63 8.42 2.82
CA LEU A 72 -6.52 7.51 1.68
C LEU A 72 -7.08 6.13 2.04
N ALA A 73 -6.71 5.60 3.21
CA ALA A 73 -7.19 4.30 3.68
C ALA A 73 -8.71 4.28 3.80
N SER A 74 -9.30 5.35 4.32
CA SER A 74 -10.76 5.47 4.45
C SER A 74 -11.44 5.36 3.11
N GLN A 75 -10.93 6.05 2.09
CA GLN A 75 -11.48 5.99 0.75
C GLN A 75 -11.30 4.62 0.09
N LEU A 76 -10.13 4.00 0.31
CA LEU A 76 -9.88 2.66 -0.21
C LEU A 76 -10.78 1.62 0.46
N ARG A 77 -11.09 1.80 1.73
CA ARG A 77 -12.00 0.89 2.45
C ARG A 77 -13.40 0.91 1.85
N GLU A 78 -13.86 2.06 1.39
CA GLU A 78 -15.16 2.16 0.71
C GLU A 78 -15.16 1.39 -0.60
N SER A 79 -14.09 1.48 -1.37
CA SER A 79 -14.00 0.81 -2.68
C SER A 79 -13.62 -0.66 -2.56
N TYR A 80 -12.86 -1.01 -1.54
CA TYR A 80 -12.33 -2.37 -1.33
C TYR A 80 -12.59 -2.81 0.10
N PRO A 81 -13.85 -3.20 0.44
CA PRO A 81 -14.23 -3.45 1.84
C PRO A 81 -13.44 -4.56 2.52
N HIS A 82 -12.89 -5.50 1.76
CA HIS A 82 -12.17 -6.64 2.32
C HIS A 82 -10.65 -6.53 2.17
N ALA A 83 -10.17 -5.40 1.68
CA ALA A 83 -8.73 -5.20 1.51
C ALA A 83 -8.02 -5.16 2.86
N LYS A 84 -6.76 -5.64 2.87
CA LYS A 84 -5.86 -5.44 3.99
C LYS A 84 -5.17 -4.10 3.83
N ILE A 85 -5.11 -3.33 4.90
CA ILE A 85 -4.44 -2.03 4.89
C ILE A 85 -3.45 -2.02 6.03
N VAL A 86 -2.19 -1.72 5.71
CA VAL A 86 -1.10 -1.64 6.67
C VAL A 86 -0.46 -0.27 6.55
N PHE A 87 -0.35 0.43 7.66
CA PHE A 87 0.34 1.71 7.69
C PHE A 87 1.80 1.50 8.05
N ILE A 88 2.67 2.16 7.30
CA ILE A 88 4.12 2.15 7.52
C ILE A 88 4.52 3.60 7.73
N THR A 89 5.32 3.85 8.78
CA THR A 89 5.76 5.20 9.07
C THR A 89 7.25 5.19 9.42
N SER A 90 7.90 6.31 9.15
CA SER A 90 9.30 6.51 9.52
C SER A 90 9.47 6.84 11.00
N HIS A 91 8.40 7.14 11.72
CA HIS A 91 8.46 7.39 13.16
C HIS A 91 8.51 6.07 13.92
N THR A 92 9.57 5.89 14.72
CA THR A 92 9.82 4.62 15.40
C THR A 92 8.71 4.22 16.37
N GLU A 93 8.07 5.20 17.00
CA GLU A 93 6.98 4.95 17.95
C GLU A 93 5.67 4.54 17.27
N MET A 94 5.58 4.66 15.95
CA MET A 94 4.39 4.31 15.17
C MET A 94 4.78 3.44 13.98
N ALA A 95 5.70 2.51 14.18
CA ALA A 95 6.30 1.76 13.08
C ALA A 95 5.27 0.96 12.28
N PHE A 96 4.19 0.52 12.93
CA PHE A 96 3.23 -0.35 12.26
C PHE A 96 1.83 -0.20 12.84
N LEU A 97 0.87 0.16 12.01
CA LEU A 97 -0.56 0.11 12.33
C LEU A 97 -1.26 -0.71 11.26
N SER A 98 -2.04 -1.70 11.66
CA SER A 98 -2.73 -2.59 10.73
C SER A 98 -4.24 -2.53 10.94
N PHE A 99 -4.97 -2.43 9.83
CA PHE A 99 -6.43 -2.48 9.81
C PHE A 99 -6.87 -3.65 8.92
N ALA A 100 -7.57 -4.55 9.52
CA ALA A 100 -8.13 -5.70 8.81
C ALA A 100 -9.49 -5.38 8.21
#